data_7d52fd05129cb07e9c22b9e0eaf8695d
#
_entry.id   7d52fd05129cb07e9c22b9e0eaf8695d
#
_cell.length_a   1.000
_cell.length_b   1.000
_cell.length_c   1.000
_cell.angle_alpha   90.00
_cell.angle_beta   90.00
_cell.angle_gamma   90.00
#
_symmetry.space_group_name_H-M   'P 1'
#
loop_
_entity.id
_entity.type
_entity.pdbx_description
1 polymer ?
#
loop_
_entity_poly.entity_id
_entity_poly.type
_entity_poly.pdbx_seq_one_letter_code
_entity_poly.pdbx_strand_id
1 'polypeptide(L)'
;MAELIPPSIQQLKSATSGERKVYQLLEQVFQDEKAIIWYEPKALNRYTDFIVWLPQHGLLVIEVKDWSKECFETLNPETFTGRFYHKNDNKVVSVKNPESQVRKCMLNVLNAFKKATIFLQKEGAYQGSLKFPISSCVIYTELKQEDAHTMGLSLPSISTAHKTIFKDDLRLVAENKTFKNKLIDAFKDVNFPFQALTYAEEKFLRYMIFPEIRVNEFTQDELFEVEAQDVKALDLSQESIAKNIGDGHRILKGVAGSGKTLVLACRAKYLKTIYPEYKILVVCY
;
A
#
# COMPACT_ATOMS: atom_id res chain seq x y z
N MET A 1 14.64 3.52 -11.95
CA MET A 1 14.73 4.05 -10.56
C MET A 1 13.41 3.84 -9.86
N ALA A 2 13.46 3.52 -8.57
CA ALA A 2 12.27 3.42 -7.74
C ALA A 2 11.59 4.79 -7.60
N GLU A 3 10.27 4.81 -7.62
CA GLU A 3 9.45 5.98 -7.32
C GLU A 3 8.84 5.84 -5.92
N LEU A 4 9.06 6.84 -5.07
CA LEU A 4 8.59 6.85 -3.69
C LEU A 4 7.47 7.88 -3.52
N ILE A 5 6.37 7.48 -2.89
CA ILE A 5 5.17 8.29 -2.70
C ILE A 5 4.77 8.26 -1.21
N PRO A 6 4.93 9.35 -0.47
CA PRO A 6 5.54 10.63 -0.87
C PRO A 6 7.06 10.51 -1.05
N PRO A 7 7.74 11.48 -1.67
CA PRO A 7 9.19 11.42 -1.91
C PRO A 7 10.06 11.38 -0.65
N SER A 8 9.51 11.67 0.52
CA SER A 8 10.18 11.56 1.82
C SER A 8 9.16 11.48 2.95
N ILE A 9 9.48 10.67 3.97
CA ILE A 9 8.68 10.54 5.20
C ILE A 9 9.43 11.04 6.45
N GLN A 10 10.61 11.64 6.29
CA GLN A 10 11.46 12.04 7.41
C GLN A 10 10.81 13.08 8.34
N GLN A 11 9.97 13.96 7.78
CA GLN A 11 9.30 15.02 8.53
C GLN A 11 7.89 14.65 9.01
N LEU A 12 7.39 13.46 8.64
CA LEU A 12 6.07 13.01 9.06
C LEU A 12 6.09 12.61 10.53
N LYS A 13 5.31 13.29 11.37
CA LYS A 13 5.22 12.99 12.80
C LYS A 13 4.62 11.61 13.09
N SER A 14 3.77 11.11 12.20
CA SER A 14 3.14 9.79 12.31
C SER A 14 4.10 8.64 12.07
N ALA A 15 5.14 8.85 11.26
CA ALA A 15 6.09 7.79 10.89
C ALA A 15 6.93 7.34 12.09
N THR A 16 6.97 6.05 12.34
CA THR A 16 7.83 5.45 13.38
C THR A 16 9.29 5.37 12.94
N SER A 17 10.19 5.04 13.87
CA SER A 17 11.61 4.84 13.54
C SER A 17 11.83 3.67 12.59
N GLY A 18 11.07 2.59 12.78
CA GLY A 18 11.16 1.41 11.93
C GLY A 18 10.60 1.66 10.54
N GLU A 19 9.48 2.36 10.42
CA GLU A 19 8.93 2.73 9.12
C GLU A 19 9.92 3.60 8.32
N ARG A 20 10.58 4.60 8.96
CA ARG A 20 11.64 5.40 8.29
C ARG A 20 12.80 4.53 7.85
N LYS A 21 13.23 3.58 8.67
CA LYS A 21 14.28 2.62 8.34
C LYS A 21 13.90 1.74 7.14
N VAL A 22 12.70 1.18 7.16
CA VAL A 22 12.19 0.36 6.04
C VAL A 22 12.04 1.18 4.77
N TYR A 23 11.55 2.42 4.87
CA TYR A 23 11.44 3.33 3.73
C TYR A 23 12.79 3.55 3.05
N GLN A 24 13.84 3.87 3.82
CA GLN A 24 15.20 4.04 3.29
C GLN A 24 15.77 2.76 2.67
N LEU A 25 15.51 1.61 3.30
CA LEU A 25 15.94 0.32 2.77
C LEU A 25 15.25 -0.01 1.44
N LEU A 26 13.94 0.23 1.33
CA LEU A 26 13.18 0.04 0.09
C LEU A 26 13.71 0.94 -1.04
N GLU A 27 14.00 2.21 -0.74
CA GLU A 27 14.63 3.14 -1.67
C GLU A 27 15.96 2.59 -2.20
N GLN A 28 16.83 2.13 -1.30
CA GLN A 28 18.16 1.66 -1.64
C GLN A 28 18.18 0.35 -2.43
N VAL A 29 17.36 -0.63 -2.02
CA VAL A 29 17.36 -1.94 -2.69
C VAL A 29 16.72 -1.93 -4.07
N PHE A 30 15.90 -0.92 -4.37
CA PHE A 30 15.24 -0.77 -5.68
C PHE A 30 15.71 0.47 -6.44
N GLN A 31 16.81 1.14 -6.02
CA GLN A 31 17.30 2.38 -6.66
C GLN A 31 17.51 2.24 -8.17
N ASP A 32 17.98 1.08 -8.64
CA ASP A 32 18.31 0.80 -10.04
C ASP A 32 17.18 0.04 -10.77
N GLU A 33 16.04 -0.20 -10.12
CA GLU A 33 14.93 -0.95 -10.67
C GLU A 33 13.68 -0.08 -10.79
N LYS A 34 12.79 -0.47 -11.70
CA LYS A 34 11.48 0.12 -11.77
C LYS A 34 10.62 -0.47 -10.65
N ALA A 35 10.40 0.30 -9.61
CA ALA A 35 9.50 -0.03 -8.51
C ALA A 35 8.68 1.20 -8.12
N ILE A 36 7.51 1.01 -7.55
CA ILE A 36 6.71 2.10 -6.98
C ILE A 36 6.41 1.75 -5.53
N ILE A 37 6.76 2.64 -4.62
CA ILE A 37 6.67 2.45 -3.19
C ILE A 37 5.72 3.50 -2.61
N TRP A 38 4.58 3.07 -2.08
CA TRP A 38 3.64 3.93 -1.37
C TRP A 38 3.76 3.72 0.12
N TYR A 39 3.91 4.81 0.85
CA TYR A 39 3.87 4.85 2.31
C TYR A 39 2.48 5.30 2.78
N GLU A 40 1.94 4.59 3.77
CA GLU A 40 0.57 4.80 4.30
C GLU A 40 -0.49 5.04 3.20
N PRO A 41 -0.52 4.22 2.15
CA PRO A 41 -1.54 4.40 1.13
C PRO A 41 -2.92 4.17 1.76
N LYS A 42 -3.82 5.13 1.60
CA LYS A 42 -5.23 4.99 2.00
C LYS A 42 -5.99 4.06 1.05
N ALA A 43 -5.34 3.00 0.61
CA ALA A 43 -5.92 2.07 -0.34
C ALA A 43 -7.18 1.46 0.27
N LEU A 44 -8.34 1.79 -0.31
CA LEU A 44 -9.61 1.10 -0.05
C LEU A 44 -10.08 1.16 1.42
N ASN A 45 -9.94 2.32 2.06
CA ASN A 45 -10.36 2.59 3.43
C ASN A 45 -9.64 1.72 4.50
N ARG A 46 -8.45 1.22 4.20
CA ARG A 46 -7.61 0.51 5.16
C ARG A 46 -6.17 1.01 5.11
N TYR A 47 -5.57 1.03 6.29
CA TYR A 47 -4.19 1.47 6.46
C TYR A 47 -3.29 0.24 6.48
N THR A 48 -2.23 0.32 5.71
CA THR A 48 -1.04 -0.53 5.76
C THR A 48 0.16 0.40 5.66
N ASP A 49 1.31 0.00 6.21
CA ASP A 49 2.45 0.91 6.25
C ASP A 49 3.04 1.13 4.86
N PHE A 50 3.15 0.05 4.05
CA PHE A 50 3.63 0.18 2.67
C PHE A 50 2.85 -0.71 1.70
N ILE A 51 2.73 -0.23 0.47
CA ILE A 51 2.43 -1.06 -0.70
C ILE A 51 3.57 -0.83 -1.70
N VAL A 52 4.10 -1.93 -2.26
CA VAL A 52 5.21 -1.89 -3.22
C VAL A 52 4.78 -2.61 -4.49
N TRP A 53 4.84 -1.90 -5.62
CA TRP A 53 4.70 -2.49 -6.94
C TRP A 53 6.05 -2.86 -7.51
N LEU A 54 6.23 -4.13 -7.82
CA LEU A 54 7.41 -4.70 -8.46
C LEU A 54 6.98 -5.27 -9.81
N PRO A 55 7.32 -4.63 -10.95
CA PRO A 55 6.80 -5.02 -12.27
C PRO A 55 7.06 -6.47 -12.67
N GLN A 56 8.09 -7.12 -12.10
CA GLN A 56 8.45 -8.52 -12.37
C GLN A 56 7.89 -9.50 -11.33
N HIS A 57 7.40 -9.04 -10.19
CA HIS A 57 6.98 -9.88 -9.06
C HIS A 57 5.54 -9.67 -8.64
N GLY A 58 4.95 -8.49 -8.88
CA GLY A 58 3.59 -8.16 -8.48
C GLY A 58 3.50 -7.11 -7.38
N LEU A 59 2.39 -7.11 -6.65
CA LEU A 59 2.09 -6.13 -5.60
C LEU A 59 2.34 -6.74 -4.22
N LEU A 60 3.15 -6.07 -3.40
CA LEU A 60 3.47 -6.48 -2.03
C LEU A 60 2.88 -5.50 -1.03
N VAL A 61 2.09 -6.00 -0.09
CA VAL A 61 1.54 -5.25 1.05
C VAL A 61 2.40 -5.53 2.28
N ILE A 62 2.90 -4.49 2.94
CA ILE A 62 3.88 -4.60 4.02
C ILE A 62 3.33 -3.94 5.29
N GLU A 63 3.45 -4.64 6.40
CA GLU A 63 3.22 -4.14 7.76
C GLU A 63 4.55 -4.09 8.51
N VAL A 64 4.85 -3.00 9.19
CA VAL A 64 6.09 -2.80 9.94
C VAL A 64 5.78 -2.77 11.45
N LYS A 65 6.62 -3.42 12.24
CA LYS A 65 6.51 -3.44 13.70
C LYS A 65 7.88 -3.17 14.34
N ASP A 66 7.94 -2.13 15.16
CA ASP A 66 9.13 -1.73 15.94
C ASP A 66 9.19 -2.48 17.28
N TRP A 67 8.81 -3.75 17.28
CA TRP A 67 8.73 -4.56 18.48
C TRP A 67 10.03 -5.33 18.71
N SER A 68 10.57 -5.23 19.91
CA SER A 68 11.65 -6.08 20.39
C SER A 68 11.08 -7.26 21.19
N LYS A 69 11.92 -8.23 21.55
CA LYS A 69 11.53 -9.43 22.33
C LYS A 69 10.80 -9.06 23.62
N GLU A 70 11.24 -8.01 24.30
CA GLU A 70 10.71 -7.55 25.58
C GLU A 70 9.27 -7.03 25.50
N CYS A 71 8.79 -6.74 24.28
CA CYS A 71 7.41 -6.29 24.07
C CYS A 71 6.40 -7.42 24.26
N PHE A 72 6.80 -8.67 24.09
CA PHE A 72 5.89 -9.81 24.03
C PHE A 72 5.75 -10.50 25.38
N GLU A 73 4.53 -10.88 25.74
CA GLU A 73 4.21 -11.74 26.89
C GLU A 73 3.63 -13.07 26.43
N THR A 74 2.64 -13.05 25.54
CA THR A 74 2.06 -14.27 24.97
C THR A 74 1.81 -14.13 23.49
N LEU A 75 1.92 -15.25 22.79
CA LEU A 75 1.67 -15.38 21.34
C LEU A 75 0.60 -16.42 21.09
N ASN A 76 -0.36 -16.10 20.25
CA ASN A 76 -1.27 -17.08 19.68
C ASN A 76 -1.59 -16.72 18.22
N PRO A 77 -2.21 -17.60 17.43
CA PRO A 77 -2.43 -17.36 15.99
C PRO A 77 -3.20 -16.10 15.65
N GLU A 78 -4.09 -15.64 16.50
CA GLU A 78 -4.94 -14.50 16.23
C GLU A 78 -4.46 -13.20 16.89
N THR A 79 -3.89 -13.30 18.11
CA THR A 79 -3.57 -12.16 18.95
C THR A 79 -2.25 -12.34 19.68
N PHE A 80 -1.54 -11.24 19.88
CA PHE A 80 -0.35 -11.15 20.70
C PHE A 80 -0.68 -10.29 21.92
N THR A 81 -0.19 -10.69 23.08
CA THR A 81 -0.34 -9.91 24.31
C THR A 81 1.02 -9.40 24.76
N GLY A 82 1.09 -8.15 25.19
CA GLY A 82 2.36 -7.55 25.60
C GLY A 82 2.31 -6.02 25.67
N ARG A 83 3.49 -5.38 25.67
CA ARG A 83 3.68 -3.92 25.80
C ARG A 83 4.13 -3.34 24.46
N PHE A 84 3.18 -3.10 23.56
CA PHE A 84 3.45 -2.72 22.17
C PHE A 84 3.38 -1.21 21.93
N TYR A 85 2.77 -0.43 22.82
CA TYR A 85 2.60 1.00 22.71
C TYR A 85 3.47 1.71 23.75
N HIS A 86 4.39 2.56 23.31
CA HIS A 86 5.31 3.39 24.10
C HIS A 86 6.18 2.65 25.13
N LYS A 87 7.50 2.86 25.03
CA LYS A 87 8.52 2.29 25.96
C LYS A 87 8.29 2.63 27.43
N ASN A 88 7.45 3.61 27.73
CA ASN A 88 7.15 4.07 29.10
C ASN A 88 5.75 3.65 29.61
N ASP A 89 4.96 2.96 28.79
CA ASP A 89 3.62 2.53 29.18
C ASP A 89 3.70 1.09 29.67
N ASN A 90 3.64 0.88 30.99
CA ASN A 90 3.64 -0.46 31.59
C ASN A 90 2.34 -1.25 31.35
N LYS A 91 1.47 -0.75 30.47
CA LYS A 91 0.18 -1.39 30.21
C LYS A 91 0.33 -2.54 29.23
N VAL A 92 -0.05 -3.72 29.69
CA VAL A 92 -0.19 -4.90 28.84
C VAL A 92 -1.47 -4.77 28.03
N VAL A 93 -1.36 -4.96 26.72
CA VAL A 93 -2.48 -4.88 25.76
C VAL A 93 -2.49 -6.11 24.86
N SER A 94 -3.66 -6.44 24.36
CA SER A 94 -3.81 -7.47 23.32
C SER A 94 -3.95 -6.79 21.98
N VAL A 95 -3.11 -7.20 21.03
CA VAL A 95 -3.10 -6.71 19.63
C VAL A 95 -3.33 -7.87 18.68
N LYS A 96 -3.85 -7.59 17.50
CA LYS A 96 -4.00 -8.62 16.46
C LYS A 96 -2.62 -9.08 15.99
N ASN A 97 -2.52 -10.36 15.63
CA ASN A 97 -1.34 -10.86 14.96
C ASN A 97 -1.08 -10.04 13.67
N PRO A 98 0.10 -9.43 13.51
CA PRO A 98 0.44 -8.58 12.37
C PRO A 98 0.30 -9.29 11.02
N GLU A 99 0.60 -10.59 10.93
CA GLU A 99 0.40 -11.36 9.71
C GLU A 99 -1.09 -11.48 9.36
N SER A 100 -1.95 -11.72 10.35
CA SER A 100 -3.40 -11.70 10.15
C SER A 100 -3.92 -10.31 9.76
N GLN A 101 -3.31 -9.24 10.28
CA GLN A 101 -3.63 -7.86 9.96
C GLN A 101 -3.29 -7.55 8.50
N VAL A 102 -2.03 -7.76 8.09
CA VAL A 102 -1.57 -7.45 6.73
C VAL A 102 -2.25 -8.33 5.68
N ARG A 103 -2.53 -9.60 6.01
CA ARG A 103 -3.29 -10.50 5.13
C ARG A 103 -4.69 -9.97 4.85
N LYS A 104 -5.38 -9.41 5.84
CA LYS A 104 -6.69 -8.78 5.64
C LYS A 104 -6.59 -7.57 4.73
N CYS A 105 -5.55 -6.73 4.89
CA CYS A 105 -5.30 -5.61 3.98
C CYS A 105 -5.05 -6.11 2.56
N MET A 106 -4.19 -7.09 2.39
CA MET A 106 -3.88 -7.72 1.10
C MET A 106 -5.14 -8.28 0.42
N LEU A 107 -6.01 -8.98 1.15
CA LEU A 107 -7.26 -9.52 0.60
C LEU A 107 -8.22 -8.42 0.14
N ASN A 108 -8.29 -7.28 0.84
CA ASN A 108 -9.10 -6.16 0.41
C ASN A 108 -8.56 -5.54 -0.88
N VAL A 109 -7.23 -5.37 -0.97
CA VAL A 109 -6.55 -4.91 -2.19
C VAL A 109 -6.86 -5.89 -3.33
N LEU A 110 -6.66 -7.19 -3.13
CA LEU A 110 -6.97 -8.24 -4.09
C LEU A 110 -8.42 -8.16 -4.60
N ASN A 111 -9.38 -8.04 -3.69
CA ASN A 111 -10.80 -7.97 -4.03
C ASN A 111 -11.17 -6.71 -4.82
N ALA A 112 -10.49 -5.60 -4.55
CA ALA A 112 -10.71 -4.38 -5.31
C ALA A 112 -10.13 -4.48 -6.72
N PHE A 113 -8.91 -5.02 -6.86
CA PHE A 113 -8.32 -5.24 -8.18
C PHE A 113 -9.11 -6.26 -9.02
N LYS A 114 -9.71 -7.28 -8.40
CA LYS A 114 -10.60 -8.23 -9.08
C LYS A 114 -11.88 -7.58 -9.64
N LYS A 115 -12.31 -6.46 -9.10
CA LYS A 115 -13.47 -5.71 -9.64
C LYS A 115 -13.12 -4.89 -10.88
N ALA A 116 -11.85 -4.59 -11.09
CA ALA A 116 -11.36 -3.84 -12.24
C ALA A 116 -11.00 -4.81 -13.38
N THR A 117 -11.86 -4.88 -14.39
CA THR A 117 -11.77 -5.86 -15.49
C THR A 117 -10.46 -5.74 -16.30
N ILE A 118 -9.86 -4.55 -16.33
CA ILE A 118 -8.57 -4.29 -16.99
C ILE A 118 -7.43 -5.15 -16.42
N PHE A 119 -7.51 -5.53 -15.15
CA PHE A 119 -6.50 -6.36 -14.48
C PHE A 119 -6.83 -7.86 -14.53
N LEU A 120 -7.92 -8.25 -15.17
CA LEU A 120 -8.27 -9.67 -15.29
C LEU A 120 -7.71 -10.25 -16.59
N GLN A 121 -7.31 -11.50 -16.51
CA GLN A 121 -6.93 -12.28 -17.68
C GLN A 121 -8.18 -12.51 -18.53
N LYS A 122 -8.11 -12.12 -19.82
CA LYS A 122 -9.26 -12.19 -20.73
C LYS A 122 -9.45 -13.60 -21.32
N GLU A 123 -8.35 -14.38 -21.41
CA GLU A 123 -8.31 -15.67 -22.10
C GLU A 123 -7.41 -16.69 -21.36
N GLY A 124 -7.52 -17.96 -21.71
CA GLY A 124 -6.68 -19.03 -21.18
C GLY A 124 -7.20 -19.70 -19.93
N ALA A 125 -6.38 -20.60 -19.35
CA ALA A 125 -6.75 -21.43 -18.19
C ALA A 125 -7.04 -20.61 -16.92
N TYR A 126 -6.59 -19.38 -16.86
CA TYR A 126 -6.76 -18.48 -15.71
C TYR A 126 -7.67 -17.28 -16.02
N GLN A 127 -8.55 -17.43 -17.00
CA GLN A 127 -9.53 -16.38 -17.32
C GLN A 127 -10.29 -15.93 -16.08
N GLY A 128 -10.42 -14.61 -15.88
CA GLY A 128 -11.05 -14.00 -14.71
C GLY A 128 -10.15 -13.90 -13.47
N SER A 129 -8.94 -14.45 -13.51
CA SER A 129 -7.92 -14.24 -12.47
C SER A 129 -7.14 -12.95 -12.73
N LEU A 130 -6.49 -12.41 -11.68
CA LEU A 130 -5.64 -11.24 -11.84
C LEU A 130 -4.45 -11.53 -12.77
N LYS A 131 -4.01 -10.50 -13.48
CA LYS A 131 -2.83 -10.55 -14.37
C LYS A 131 -1.51 -10.64 -13.63
N PHE A 132 -1.46 -10.25 -12.35
CA PHE A 132 -0.25 -10.24 -11.52
C PHE A 132 -0.55 -10.75 -10.11
N PRO A 133 0.44 -11.33 -9.42
CA PRO A 133 0.29 -11.80 -8.06
C PRO A 133 0.24 -10.63 -7.05
N ILE A 134 -0.49 -10.84 -5.95
CA ILE A 134 -0.52 -9.95 -4.79
C ILE A 134 -0.14 -10.76 -3.57
N SER A 135 0.85 -10.28 -2.81
CA SER A 135 1.32 -10.91 -1.59
C SER A 135 1.39 -9.92 -0.44
N SER A 136 1.77 -10.42 0.74
CA SER A 136 1.97 -9.60 1.94
C SER A 136 3.14 -10.11 2.76
N CYS A 137 3.76 -9.21 3.54
CA CYS A 137 4.75 -9.58 4.54
C CYS A 137 4.71 -8.67 5.77
N VAL A 138 5.29 -9.16 6.87
CA VAL A 138 5.52 -8.40 8.10
C VAL A 138 7.01 -8.19 8.30
N ILE A 139 7.40 -6.98 8.65
CA ILE A 139 8.79 -6.61 8.93
C ILE A 139 8.90 -6.20 10.40
N TYR A 140 9.69 -6.98 11.18
CA TYR A 140 10.04 -6.64 12.54
C TYR A 140 11.41 -5.95 12.57
N THR A 141 11.43 -4.66 12.87
CA THR A 141 12.66 -3.84 12.77
C THR A 141 13.59 -4.00 13.97
N GLU A 142 13.07 -4.46 15.12
CA GLU A 142 13.85 -4.60 16.35
C GLU A 142 13.92 -6.04 16.87
N LEU A 143 13.16 -6.99 16.32
CA LEU A 143 13.16 -8.39 16.72
C LEU A 143 14.16 -9.20 15.87
N LYS A 144 15.06 -9.94 16.51
CA LYS A 144 16.00 -10.85 15.86
C LYS A 144 15.35 -12.19 15.53
N GLN A 145 15.83 -12.87 14.50
CA GLN A 145 15.32 -14.17 14.10
C GLN A 145 15.49 -15.23 15.20
N GLU A 146 16.61 -15.22 15.93
CA GLU A 146 16.87 -16.12 17.04
C GLU A 146 15.87 -15.93 18.19
N ASP A 147 15.58 -14.68 18.55
CA ASP A 147 14.59 -14.35 19.57
C ASP A 147 13.20 -14.79 19.15
N ALA A 148 12.81 -14.53 17.90
CA ALA A 148 11.54 -14.97 17.34
C ALA A 148 11.38 -16.51 17.38
N HIS A 149 12.44 -17.24 17.08
CA HIS A 149 12.45 -18.72 17.18
C HIS A 149 12.27 -19.16 18.64
N THR A 150 13.05 -18.59 19.56
CA THR A 150 13.02 -18.95 20.99
C THR A 150 11.66 -18.73 21.63
N MET A 151 10.96 -17.65 21.27
CA MET A 151 9.65 -17.33 21.81
C MET A 151 8.48 -17.99 21.07
N GLY A 152 8.75 -18.77 20.03
CA GLY A 152 7.74 -19.50 19.25
C GLY A 152 7.02 -18.67 18.19
N LEU A 153 7.45 -17.42 17.91
CA LEU A 153 6.87 -16.61 16.83
C LEU A 153 7.05 -17.27 15.46
N SER A 154 8.15 -17.98 15.25
CA SER A 154 8.46 -18.68 14.00
C SER A 154 7.69 -19.99 13.79
N LEU A 155 6.80 -20.37 14.71
CA LEU A 155 5.94 -21.55 14.50
C LEU A 155 4.97 -21.32 13.33
N PRO A 156 4.76 -22.31 12.46
CA PRO A 156 3.85 -22.18 11.30
C PRO A 156 2.41 -21.81 11.66
N SER A 157 1.99 -22.12 12.89
CA SER A 157 0.68 -21.70 13.41
C SER A 157 0.60 -20.22 13.78
N ILE A 158 1.73 -19.53 13.94
CA ILE A 158 1.82 -18.14 14.37
C ILE A 158 2.22 -17.21 13.22
N SER A 159 3.24 -17.63 12.43
CA SER A 159 3.72 -16.84 11.30
C SER A 159 4.21 -17.70 10.14
N THR A 160 4.18 -17.13 8.95
CA THR A 160 4.66 -17.76 7.72
C THR A 160 6.11 -17.35 7.46
N ALA A 161 7.05 -18.28 7.48
CA ALA A 161 8.49 -18.01 7.47
C ALA A 161 8.96 -17.11 6.31
N HIS A 162 8.47 -17.32 5.08
CA HIS A 162 8.85 -16.51 3.92
C HIS A 162 8.08 -15.18 3.82
N LYS A 163 7.12 -14.91 4.72
CA LYS A 163 6.37 -13.66 4.84
C LYS A 163 6.74 -12.86 6.07
N THR A 164 7.74 -13.31 6.82
CA THR A 164 8.22 -12.63 8.03
C THR A 164 9.69 -12.27 7.86
N ILE A 165 10.00 -10.98 8.00
CA ILE A 165 11.34 -10.41 7.85
C ILE A 165 11.75 -9.86 9.21
N PHE A 166 12.96 -10.20 9.66
CA PHE A 166 13.48 -9.84 10.97
C PHE A 166 14.60 -8.79 10.89
N LYS A 167 14.97 -8.23 12.03
CA LYS A 167 16.04 -7.24 12.17
C LYS A 167 17.34 -7.66 11.48
N ASP A 168 17.67 -8.95 11.56
CA ASP A 168 18.92 -9.50 10.99
C ASP A 168 18.93 -9.44 9.46
N ASP A 169 17.76 -9.49 8.83
CA ASP A 169 17.58 -9.39 7.38
C ASP A 169 17.70 -7.94 6.87
N LEU A 170 17.62 -6.94 7.78
CA LEU A 170 17.63 -5.50 7.45
C LEU A 170 19.05 -4.90 7.40
N ARG A 171 20.10 -5.71 7.44
CA ARG A 171 21.46 -5.23 7.35
C ARG A 171 21.81 -4.84 5.92
N LEU A 172 22.31 -3.61 5.76
CA LEU A 172 22.95 -3.14 4.54
C LEU A 172 24.36 -3.77 4.49
N VAL A 173 24.48 -5.02 4.10
CA VAL A 173 25.74 -5.56 3.64
C VAL A 173 25.91 -5.08 2.20
N ALA A 174 27.16 -4.82 1.76
CA ALA A 174 27.53 -4.28 0.44
C ALA A 174 26.92 -5.07 -0.77
N GLU A 175 26.27 -6.16 -0.52
CA GLU A 175 25.52 -6.97 -1.47
C GLU A 175 24.02 -7.08 -1.07
N ASN A 176 23.32 -6.01 -0.91
CA ASN A 176 21.88 -5.88 -0.52
C ASN A 176 20.88 -6.95 -1.00
N LYS A 177 21.36 -8.11 -1.40
CA LYS A 177 20.58 -9.23 -1.90
C LYS A 177 19.66 -9.83 -0.83
N THR A 178 20.05 -9.79 0.46
CA THR A 178 19.30 -10.46 1.52
C THR A 178 17.93 -9.83 1.73
N PHE A 179 17.83 -8.51 1.96
CA PHE A 179 16.54 -7.85 2.20
C PHE A 179 15.64 -7.91 0.95
N LYS A 180 16.20 -7.61 -0.22
CA LYS A 180 15.49 -7.72 -1.49
C LYS A 180 14.97 -9.14 -1.74
N ASN A 181 15.82 -10.15 -1.53
CA ASN A 181 15.42 -11.54 -1.72
C ASN A 181 14.29 -11.93 -0.77
N LYS A 182 14.33 -11.47 0.49
CA LYS A 182 13.23 -11.71 1.45
C LYS A 182 11.92 -11.08 1.01
N LEU A 183 11.95 -9.87 0.43
CA LEU A 183 10.75 -9.25 -0.15
C LEU A 183 10.20 -10.04 -1.35
N ILE A 184 11.08 -10.58 -2.20
CA ILE A 184 10.70 -11.42 -3.34
C ILE A 184 10.19 -12.79 -2.84
N ASP A 185 10.81 -13.36 -1.83
CA ASP A 185 10.40 -14.61 -1.21
C ASP A 185 8.97 -14.58 -0.68
N ALA A 186 8.46 -13.42 -0.28
CA ALA A 186 7.08 -13.26 0.14
C ALA A 186 6.05 -13.64 -0.95
N PHE A 187 6.46 -13.75 -2.21
CA PHE A 187 5.59 -14.18 -3.31
C PHE A 187 5.62 -15.70 -3.55
N LYS A 188 6.43 -16.50 -2.86
CA LYS A 188 6.60 -17.93 -3.13
C LYS A 188 5.30 -18.73 -3.28
N ASP A 189 4.29 -18.41 -2.46
CA ASP A 189 3.00 -19.12 -2.47
C ASP A 189 2.07 -18.70 -3.60
N VAL A 190 2.30 -17.53 -4.18
CA VAL A 190 1.35 -16.90 -5.12
C VAL A 190 2.01 -16.54 -6.45
N ASN A 191 3.29 -16.86 -6.61
CA ASN A 191 4.06 -16.52 -7.81
C ASN A 191 3.59 -17.31 -9.04
N PHE A 192 3.36 -16.58 -10.12
CA PHE A 192 3.12 -17.15 -11.45
C PHE A 192 3.71 -16.20 -12.51
N PRO A 193 4.12 -16.73 -13.67
CA PRO A 193 4.59 -15.89 -14.77
C PRO A 193 3.47 -14.98 -15.27
N PHE A 194 3.76 -13.69 -15.43
CA PHE A 194 2.82 -12.73 -15.99
C PHE A 194 3.54 -11.74 -16.91
N GLN A 195 2.77 -11.15 -17.82
CA GLN A 195 3.28 -10.12 -18.71
C GLN A 195 3.35 -8.78 -17.99
N ALA A 196 4.36 -7.98 -18.30
CA ALA A 196 4.46 -6.62 -17.80
C ALA A 196 3.16 -5.85 -18.13
N LEU A 197 2.69 -5.08 -17.16
CA LEU A 197 1.55 -4.21 -17.38
C LEU A 197 1.87 -3.14 -18.43
N THR A 198 0.90 -2.82 -19.25
CA THR A 198 0.97 -1.68 -20.16
C THR A 198 1.04 -0.37 -19.35
N TYR A 199 1.46 0.71 -19.98
CA TYR A 199 1.50 2.03 -19.35
C TYR A 199 0.13 2.44 -18.78
N ALA A 200 -0.95 2.21 -19.52
CA ALA A 200 -2.31 2.52 -19.07
C ALA A 200 -2.72 1.69 -17.84
N GLU A 201 -2.43 0.38 -17.83
CA GLU A 201 -2.69 -0.50 -16.70
C GLU A 201 -1.88 -0.08 -15.47
N GLU A 202 -0.58 0.24 -15.63
CA GLU A 202 0.24 0.70 -14.51
C GLU A 202 -0.25 2.04 -13.95
N LYS A 203 -0.68 2.95 -14.81
CA LYS A 203 -1.29 4.23 -14.41
C LYS A 203 -2.58 4.00 -13.62
N PHE A 204 -3.43 3.07 -14.05
CA PHE A 204 -4.65 2.72 -13.35
C PHE A 204 -4.38 1.99 -12.02
N LEU A 205 -3.35 1.12 -11.97
CA LEU A 205 -2.88 0.49 -10.74
C LEU A 205 -2.46 1.55 -9.71
N ARG A 206 -1.67 2.53 -10.11
CA ARG A 206 -1.26 3.66 -9.26
C ARG A 206 -2.46 4.40 -8.70
N TYR A 207 -3.43 4.69 -9.56
CA TYR A 207 -4.66 5.35 -9.18
C TYR A 207 -5.45 4.56 -8.14
N MET A 208 -5.57 3.24 -8.27
CA MET A 208 -6.30 2.40 -7.32
C MET A 208 -5.64 2.34 -5.94
N ILE A 209 -4.32 2.40 -5.87
CA ILE A 209 -3.57 2.33 -4.59
C ILE A 209 -3.53 3.70 -3.92
N PHE A 210 -3.20 4.71 -4.67
CA PHE A 210 -3.09 6.08 -4.19
C PHE A 210 -3.63 7.02 -5.26
N PRO A 211 -4.86 7.50 -5.12
CA PRO A 211 -5.45 8.44 -6.07
C PRO A 211 -4.71 9.78 -6.00
N GLU A 212 -3.53 9.84 -6.60
CA GLU A 212 -2.83 11.11 -6.86
C GLU A 212 -3.52 11.82 -8.02
N ILE A 213 -3.98 13.03 -7.78
CA ILE A 213 -4.45 13.91 -8.84
C ILE A 213 -3.22 14.50 -9.54
N ARG A 214 -2.60 13.76 -10.43
CA ARG A 214 -1.71 14.33 -11.44
C ARG A 214 -2.55 14.77 -12.63
N VAL A 215 -2.95 16.02 -12.61
CA VAL A 215 -3.83 16.60 -13.61
C VAL A 215 -3.11 16.87 -14.94
N ASN A 216 -1.86 16.45 -15.11
CA ASN A 216 -0.99 16.93 -16.19
C ASN A 216 -0.69 15.91 -17.31
N GLU A 217 -1.27 14.70 -17.31
CA GLU A 217 -0.74 13.68 -18.23
C GLU A 217 -1.78 12.96 -19.09
N PHE A 218 -2.99 13.46 -19.23
CA PHE A 218 -3.91 12.95 -20.24
C PHE A 218 -3.97 13.91 -21.41
N THR A 219 -3.34 13.54 -22.54
CA THR A 219 -3.68 14.14 -23.83
C THR A 219 -5.05 13.64 -24.26
N GLN A 220 -5.82 14.45 -24.99
CA GLN A 220 -7.14 14.03 -25.49
C GLN A 220 -7.09 12.75 -26.30
N ASP A 221 -5.99 12.46 -26.96
CA ASP A 221 -5.81 11.28 -27.82
C ASP A 221 -5.70 9.98 -26.99
N GLU A 222 -5.11 10.01 -25.79
CA GLU A 222 -5.05 8.84 -24.89
C GLU A 222 -6.41 8.51 -24.25
N LEU A 223 -7.33 9.49 -24.15
CA LEU A 223 -8.70 9.28 -23.69
C LEU A 223 -9.57 8.51 -24.69
N PHE A 224 -9.26 8.55 -25.97
CA PHE A 224 -10.02 7.85 -27.02
C PHE A 224 -9.66 6.37 -27.16
N GLU A 225 -8.48 5.95 -26.70
CA GLU A 225 -8.08 4.52 -26.69
C GLU A 225 -8.62 3.75 -25.49
N VAL A 226 -9.21 4.46 -24.51
CA VAL A 226 -9.84 3.88 -23.34
C VAL A 226 -11.31 3.60 -23.68
N GLU A 227 -11.70 2.33 -23.74
CA GLU A 227 -13.09 1.91 -24.03
C GLU A 227 -14.10 2.64 -23.11
N ALA A 228 -15.33 2.84 -23.58
CA ALA A 228 -16.39 3.61 -22.90
C ALA A 228 -16.68 3.19 -21.44
N GLN A 229 -16.22 1.99 -21.00
CA GLN A 229 -16.26 1.54 -19.61
C GLN A 229 -15.23 2.26 -18.71
N ASP A 230 -14.15 2.77 -19.29
CA ASP A 230 -13.09 3.47 -18.56
C ASP A 230 -13.42 4.96 -18.36
N VAL A 231 -14.26 5.55 -19.19
CA VAL A 231 -14.79 6.92 -18.97
C VAL A 231 -15.67 6.95 -17.72
N LYS A 232 -16.46 5.90 -17.46
CA LYS A 232 -17.16 5.76 -16.17
C LYS A 232 -16.21 5.58 -14.99
N ALA A 233 -15.07 4.92 -15.20
CA ALA A 233 -14.05 4.77 -14.16
C ALA A 233 -13.34 6.10 -13.87
N LEU A 234 -13.14 6.96 -14.87
CA LEU A 234 -12.60 8.32 -14.69
C LEU A 234 -13.58 9.23 -13.91
N ASP A 235 -14.87 9.15 -14.19
CA ASP A 235 -15.89 9.89 -13.42
C ASP A 235 -16.00 9.36 -11.99
N LEU A 236 -15.98 8.05 -11.80
CA LEU A 236 -15.90 7.41 -10.48
C LEU A 236 -14.60 7.75 -9.75
N SER A 237 -13.51 8.00 -10.48
CA SER A 237 -12.22 8.40 -9.94
C SER A 237 -12.26 9.81 -9.39
N GLN A 238 -12.80 10.74 -10.12
CA GLN A 238 -12.97 12.13 -9.69
C GLN A 238 -13.92 12.22 -8.48
N GLU A 239 -14.98 11.41 -8.46
CA GLU A 239 -15.88 11.30 -7.32
C GLU A 239 -15.19 10.71 -6.09
N SER A 240 -14.39 9.65 -6.26
CA SER A 240 -13.60 9.04 -5.20
C SER A 240 -12.57 10.02 -4.62
N ILE A 241 -11.89 10.77 -5.48
CA ILE A 241 -10.99 11.84 -5.06
C ILE A 241 -11.73 12.90 -4.24
N ALA A 242 -12.86 13.36 -4.75
CA ALA A 242 -13.68 14.35 -4.06
C ALA A 242 -14.12 13.88 -2.66
N LYS A 243 -14.41 12.59 -2.49
CA LYS A 243 -14.75 11.97 -1.20
C LYS A 243 -13.55 11.88 -0.25
N ASN A 244 -12.35 11.64 -0.78
CA ASN A 244 -11.14 11.34 -0.01
C ASN A 244 -10.21 12.54 0.26
N ILE A 245 -10.55 13.75 -0.18
CA ILE A 245 -9.73 14.95 0.06
C ILE A 245 -9.48 15.21 1.56
N GLY A 246 -10.30 14.65 2.46
CA GLY A 246 -10.17 14.84 3.92
C GLY A 246 -10.53 16.26 4.37
N ASP A 247 -10.33 16.55 5.66
CA ASP A 247 -10.59 17.87 6.25
C ASP A 247 -9.37 18.79 6.16
N GLY A 248 -9.62 20.11 6.23
CA GLY A 248 -8.60 21.15 6.21
C GLY A 248 -8.34 21.76 4.82
N HIS A 249 -7.35 22.63 4.75
CA HIS A 249 -6.98 23.33 3.51
C HIS A 249 -6.27 22.38 2.55
N ARG A 250 -6.71 22.37 1.29
CA ARG A 250 -6.11 21.56 0.22
C ARG A 250 -5.94 22.42 -1.02
N ILE A 251 -4.86 22.20 -1.74
CA ILE A 251 -4.56 22.88 -3.01
C ILE A 251 -4.63 21.83 -4.12
N LEU A 252 -5.57 21.98 -5.03
CA LEU A 252 -5.66 21.18 -6.25
C LEU A 252 -4.89 21.91 -7.36
N LYS A 253 -3.78 21.34 -7.81
CA LYS A 253 -2.97 21.87 -8.92
C LYS A 253 -3.23 21.05 -10.18
N GLY A 254 -3.25 21.71 -11.33
CA GLY A 254 -3.41 21.03 -12.61
C GLY A 254 -3.62 22.03 -13.76
N VAL A 255 -3.38 21.58 -14.99
CA VAL A 255 -3.56 22.40 -16.20
C VAL A 255 -5.03 22.77 -16.43
N ALA A 256 -5.26 23.74 -17.29
CA ALA A 256 -6.61 24.11 -17.72
C ALA A 256 -7.31 22.89 -18.37
N GLY A 257 -8.60 22.69 -18.09
CA GLY A 257 -9.36 21.54 -18.63
C GLY A 257 -9.23 20.21 -17.88
N SER A 258 -8.40 20.12 -16.86
CA SER A 258 -8.11 18.88 -16.10
C SER A 258 -9.20 18.40 -15.14
N GLY A 259 -10.40 18.97 -15.17
CA GLY A 259 -11.50 18.58 -14.30
C GLY A 259 -11.43 19.05 -12.85
N LYS A 260 -10.54 19.99 -12.49
CA LYS A 260 -10.43 20.55 -11.13
C LYS A 260 -11.77 21.07 -10.59
N THR A 261 -12.51 21.80 -11.42
CA THR A 261 -13.84 22.32 -11.08
C THR A 261 -14.85 21.20 -10.82
N LEU A 262 -14.76 20.11 -11.59
CA LEU A 262 -15.61 18.94 -11.40
C LEU A 262 -15.31 18.24 -10.07
N VAL A 263 -14.04 18.10 -9.71
CA VAL A 263 -13.64 17.54 -8.39
C VAL A 263 -14.17 18.41 -7.24
N LEU A 264 -14.10 19.74 -7.35
CA LEU A 264 -14.65 20.66 -6.34
C LEU A 264 -16.18 20.55 -6.24
N ALA A 265 -16.89 20.45 -7.38
CA ALA A 265 -18.34 20.27 -7.41
C ALA A 265 -18.75 18.92 -6.79
N CYS A 266 -18.06 17.83 -7.11
CA CYS A 266 -18.29 16.52 -6.49
C CYS A 266 -18.02 16.55 -4.99
N ARG A 267 -16.97 17.24 -4.52
CA ARG A 267 -16.68 17.42 -3.10
C ARG A 267 -17.79 18.18 -2.39
N ALA A 268 -18.27 19.27 -2.96
CA ALA A 268 -19.36 20.07 -2.42
C ALA A 268 -20.66 19.21 -2.29
N LYS A 269 -20.99 18.45 -3.33
CA LYS A 269 -22.13 17.51 -3.32
C LYS A 269 -21.97 16.45 -2.24
N TYR A 270 -20.78 15.84 -2.11
CA TYR A 270 -20.47 14.84 -1.10
C TYR A 270 -20.61 15.39 0.33
N LEU A 271 -19.99 16.58 0.61
CA LEU A 271 -20.09 17.22 1.92
C LEU A 271 -21.54 17.58 2.26
N LYS A 272 -22.34 18.03 1.28
CA LYS A 272 -23.76 18.34 1.49
C LYS A 272 -24.60 17.08 1.79
N THR A 273 -24.19 15.92 1.28
CA THR A 273 -24.84 14.63 1.57
C THR A 273 -24.55 14.16 2.99
N ILE A 274 -23.31 14.34 3.48
CA ILE A 274 -22.91 13.92 4.83
C ILE A 274 -23.36 14.93 5.90
N TYR A 275 -23.24 16.23 5.56
CA TYR A 275 -23.57 17.35 6.45
C TYR A 275 -24.62 18.26 5.80
N PRO A 276 -25.89 17.88 5.87
CA PRO A 276 -26.98 18.63 5.21
C PRO A 276 -27.09 20.10 5.63
N GLU A 277 -26.61 20.42 6.84
CA GLU A 277 -26.61 21.78 7.42
C GLU A 277 -25.49 22.67 6.85
N TYR A 278 -24.47 22.13 6.19
CA TYR A 278 -23.36 22.93 5.69
C TYR A 278 -23.80 23.86 4.55
N LYS A 279 -23.42 25.13 4.67
CA LYS A 279 -23.50 26.11 3.58
C LYS A 279 -22.17 26.09 2.84
N ILE A 280 -22.16 25.59 1.61
CA ILE A 280 -20.94 25.39 0.84
C ILE A 280 -20.93 26.43 -0.29
N LEU A 281 -19.83 27.20 -0.37
CA LEU A 281 -19.56 28.13 -1.47
C LEU A 281 -18.43 27.58 -2.31
N VAL A 282 -18.67 27.40 -3.60
CA VAL A 282 -17.65 27.06 -4.59
C VAL A 282 -17.36 28.32 -5.41
N VAL A 283 -16.11 28.79 -5.37
CA VAL A 283 -15.68 29.97 -6.12
C VAL A 283 -14.71 29.50 -7.21
N CYS A 284 -15.00 29.83 -8.44
CA CYS A 284 -14.14 29.66 -9.61
C CYS A 284 -13.66 31.00 -10.11
N TYR A 285 -12.38 31.06 -10.49
CA TYR A 285 -11.76 32.24 -11.08
C TYR A 285 -11.55 32.03 -12.57
#